data_22523e0ae47c1731bbe4858965f47679
#
_entry.id   22523e0ae47c1731bbe4858965f47679
#
_cell.length_a   1.000
_cell.length_b   1.000
_cell.length_c   1.000
_cell.angle_alpha   90.00
_cell.angle_beta   90.00
_cell.angle_gamma   90.00
#
_symmetry.space_group_name_H-M   'P 1'
#
loop_
_entity.id
_entity.type
_entity.pdbx_description
1 polymer ?
#
loop_
_entity_poly.entity_id
_entity_poly.type
_entity_poly.pdbx_seq_one_letter_code
_entity_poly.pdbx_strand_id
1 'polypeptide(L)'
;MGTWLSKPGEVERAIQHAIKTGYRHLDLAKIYGNHHEIGAALKSVVPSVVKREDLFITDKLWNNSHKPELVKKAFEQTLEELDLEYLDLYLIHWPVAFDGDLNTLLPVENDVVKLDLQTS
;
A
#
# COMPACT_ATOMS: atom_id res chain seq x y z
N MET A 1 2.57 -12.82 -2.27
CA MET A 1 2.53 -12.77 -0.79
C MET A 1 1.70 -11.56 -0.39
N GLY A 2 0.63 -11.75 0.41
CA GLY A 2 -0.16 -10.67 1.01
C GLY A 2 0.47 -10.18 2.32
N THR A 3 0.16 -8.93 2.70
CA THR A 3 0.76 -8.24 3.85
C THR A 3 -0.27 -7.77 4.89
N TRP A 4 -1.52 -8.18 4.73
CA TRP A 4 -2.61 -7.81 5.62
C TRP A 4 -2.49 -8.49 7.00
N LEU A 5 -2.88 -7.79 8.06
CA LEU A 5 -2.86 -8.25 9.47
C LEU A 5 -1.49 -8.67 10.03
N SER A 6 -0.40 -8.30 9.38
CA SER A 6 0.92 -8.47 9.97
C SER A 6 1.10 -7.54 11.16
N LYS A 7 1.57 -8.09 12.29
CA LYS A 7 1.91 -7.28 13.45
C LYS A 7 3.16 -6.45 13.19
N PRO A 8 3.36 -5.33 13.93
CA PRO A 8 4.59 -4.54 13.83
C PRO A 8 5.85 -5.41 13.94
N GLY A 9 6.81 -5.24 13.02
CA GLY A 9 8.04 -6.02 12.91
C GLY A 9 7.89 -7.43 12.30
N GLU A 10 6.68 -7.91 12.05
CA GLU A 10 6.47 -9.22 11.41
C GLU A 10 6.54 -9.14 9.89
N VAL A 11 5.96 -8.10 9.30
CA VAL A 11 5.89 -7.96 7.83
C VAL A 11 7.27 -7.83 7.21
N GLU A 12 8.18 -7.12 7.85
CA GLU A 12 9.56 -6.97 7.37
C GLU A 12 10.24 -8.34 7.25
N ARG A 13 10.22 -9.15 8.32
CA ARG A 13 10.80 -10.50 8.33
C ARG A 13 10.12 -11.44 7.34
N ALA A 14 8.79 -11.34 7.24
CA ALA A 14 8.01 -12.16 6.32
C ALA A 14 8.35 -11.88 4.86
N ILE A 15 8.49 -10.61 4.47
CA ILE A 15 8.88 -10.21 3.11
C ILE A 15 10.31 -10.66 2.81
N GLN A 16 11.25 -10.42 3.71
CA GLN A 16 12.63 -10.86 3.52
C GLN A 16 12.72 -12.39 3.32
N HIS A 17 11.98 -13.15 4.13
CA HIS A 17 11.92 -14.60 4.00
C HIS A 17 11.26 -15.02 2.68
N ALA A 18 10.11 -14.45 2.35
CA ALA A 18 9.38 -14.76 1.13
C ALA A 18 10.24 -14.54 -0.12
N ILE A 19 10.91 -13.39 -0.22
CA ILE A 19 11.79 -13.09 -1.36
C ILE A 19 12.96 -14.07 -1.43
N LYS A 20 13.60 -14.40 -0.31
CA LYS A 20 14.69 -15.38 -0.24
C LYS A 20 14.26 -16.79 -0.64
N THR A 21 13.00 -17.15 -0.42
CA THR A 21 12.42 -18.45 -0.79
C THR A 21 11.77 -18.49 -2.17
N GLY A 22 11.84 -17.38 -2.94
CA GLY A 22 11.42 -17.36 -4.34
C GLY A 22 10.13 -16.62 -4.64
N TYR A 23 9.45 -16.03 -3.67
CA TYR A 23 8.31 -15.14 -3.95
C TYR A 23 8.78 -13.90 -4.70
N ARG A 24 8.00 -13.49 -5.73
CA ARG A 24 8.30 -12.32 -6.56
C ARG A 24 7.12 -11.34 -6.66
N HIS A 25 5.92 -11.74 -6.25
CA HIS A 25 4.74 -10.90 -6.21
C HIS A 25 4.37 -10.56 -4.77
N LEU A 26 4.33 -9.25 -4.46
CA LEU A 26 3.88 -8.70 -3.19
C LEU A 26 2.56 -7.96 -3.40
N ASP A 27 1.61 -8.19 -2.50
CA ASP A 27 0.28 -7.57 -2.52
C ASP A 27 0.09 -6.73 -1.26
N LEU A 28 0.12 -5.42 -1.44
CA LEU A 28 0.11 -4.39 -0.42
C LEU A 28 -1.23 -3.63 -0.43
N ALA A 29 -1.46 -2.81 0.56
CA ALA A 29 -2.50 -1.79 0.56
C ALA A 29 -2.22 -0.70 1.60
N LYS A 30 -2.57 0.55 1.28
CA LYS A 30 -2.41 1.71 2.18
C LYS A 30 -3.06 1.48 3.55
N ILE A 31 -4.27 0.91 3.56
CA ILE A 31 -5.04 0.67 4.80
C ILE A 31 -4.37 -0.35 5.74
N TYR A 32 -3.41 -1.15 5.28
CA TYR A 32 -2.70 -2.09 6.13
C TYR A 32 -1.72 -1.41 7.10
N GLY A 33 -1.36 -0.15 6.85
CA GLY A 33 -0.59 0.70 7.76
C GLY A 33 0.86 0.25 7.99
N ASN A 34 1.45 -0.50 7.06
CA ASN A 34 2.76 -1.11 7.20
C ASN A 34 3.75 -0.82 6.05
N HIS A 35 3.47 0.20 5.22
CA HIS A 35 4.31 0.55 4.06
C HIS A 35 5.77 0.84 4.45
N HIS A 36 6.03 1.57 5.55
CA HIS A 36 7.40 1.88 5.97
C HIS A 36 8.21 0.63 6.33
N GLU A 37 7.57 -0.36 6.99
CA GLU A 37 8.23 -1.63 7.30
C GLU A 37 8.51 -2.45 6.03
N ILE A 38 7.59 -2.40 5.08
CA ILE A 38 7.74 -3.03 3.76
C ILE A 38 8.87 -2.37 2.98
N GLY A 39 8.94 -1.05 2.97
CA GLY A 39 10.03 -0.29 2.36
C GLY A 39 11.39 -0.68 2.94
N ALA A 40 11.50 -0.77 4.27
CA ALA A 40 12.72 -1.22 4.93
C ALA A 40 13.09 -2.67 4.54
N ALA A 41 12.10 -3.56 4.45
CA ALA A 41 12.31 -4.94 4.00
C ALA A 41 12.83 -4.99 2.56
N LEU A 42 12.20 -4.24 1.64
CA LEU A 42 12.62 -4.17 0.23
C LEU A 42 14.04 -3.64 0.12
N LYS A 43 14.38 -2.57 0.81
CA LYS A 43 15.73 -2.00 0.83
C LYS A 43 16.80 -2.99 1.28
N SER A 44 16.47 -3.92 2.16
CA SER A 44 17.40 -4.93 2.67
C SER A 44 17.66 -6.07 1.68
N VAL A 45 16.76 -6.30 0.71
CA VAL A 45 16.84 -7.42 -0.26
C VAL A 45 17.04 -6.97 -1.70
N VAL A 46 16.78 -5.71 -2.03
CA VAL A 46 16.98 -5.13 -3.36
C VAL A 46 18.21 -4.22 -3.32
N PRO A 47 19.19 -4.35 -4.21
CA PRO A 47 19.32 -5.36 -5.27
C PRO A 47 20.08 -6.63 -4.84
N SER A 48 20.42 -6.77 -3.54
CA SER A 48 21.37 -7.79 -3.05
C SER A 48 20.90 -9.25 -3.23
N VAL A 49 19.59 -9.49 -3.08
CA VAL A 49 18.97 -10.82 -3.20
C VAL A 49 18.17 -10.94 -4.50
N VAL A 50 17.50 -9.87 -4.92
CA VAL A 50 16.65 -9.80 -6.09
C VAL A 50 16.71 -8.40 -6.70
N LYS A 51 16.65 -8.29 -8.03
CA LYS A 51 16.54 -6.99 -8.68
C LYS A 51 15.12 -6.46 -8.57
N ARG A 52 14.92 -5.11 -8.55
CA ARG A 52 13.59 -4.49 -8.53
C ARG A 52 12.73 -4.94 -9.72
N GLU A 53 13.32 -5.08 -10.90
CA GLU A 53 12.65 -5.51 -12.14
C GLU A 53 12.15 -6.96 -12.11
N ASP A 54 12.67 -7.78 -11.22
CA ASP A 54 12.23 -9.17 -11.03
C ASP A 54 11.08 -9.28 -10.00
N LEU A 55 10.73 -8.18 -9.33
CA LEU A 55 9.61 -8.11 -8.39
C LEU A 55 8.38 -7.50 -9.07
N PHE A 56 7.20 -8.06 -8.76
CA PHE A 56 5.90 -7.48 -9.10
C PHE A 56 5.24 -6.98 -7.81
N ILE A 57 5.10 -5.67 -7.68
CA ILE A 57 4.58 -5.02 -6.48
C ILE A 57 3.22 -4.38 -6.81
N THR A 58 2.18 -4.90 -6.16
CA THR A 58 0.82 -4.37 -6.24
C THR A 58 0.51 -3.58 -4.99
N ASP A 59 -0.02 -2.36 -5.15
CA ASP A 59 -0.63 -1.60 -4.06
C ASP A 59 -2.00 -1.07 -4.46
N LYS A 60 -2.73 -0.47 -3.53
CA LYS A 60 -4.14 -0.11 -3.74
C LYS A 60 -4.44 1.29 -3.22
N LEU A 61 -5.11 2.07 -4.07
CA LEU A 61 -5.71 3.34 -3.73
C LEU A 61 -6.80 3.12 -2.68
N TRP A 62 -6.64 3.73 -1.51
CA TRP A 62 -7.64 3.61 -0.46
C TRP A 62 -8.85 4.51 -0.73
N ASN A 63 -9.95 4.19 -0.09
CA ASN A 63 -11.27 4.78 -0.33
C ASN A 63 -11.36 6.28 -0.03
N ASN A 64 -10.51 6.82 0.84
CA ASN A 64 -10.44 8.26 1.16
C ASN A 64 -9.78 9.12 0.07
N SER A 65 -9.30 8.52 -1.01
CA SER A 65 -8.45 9.19 -2.01
C SER A 65 -8.98 9.06 -3.44
N HIS A 66 -10.26 8.74 -3.64
CA HIS A 66 -10.84 8.58 -4.98
C HIS A 66 -11.03 9.90 -5.73
N LYS A 67 -11.08 11.05 -5.05
CA LYS A 67 -11.15 12.35 -5.73
C LYS A 67 -9.94 12.53 -6.65
N PRO A 68 -10.13 12.94 -7.92
CA PRO A 68 -9.06 13.01 -8.91
C PRO A 68 -7.79 13.75 -8.45
N GLU A 69 -7.97 14.83 -7.70
CA GLU A 69 -6.86 15.62 -7.13
C GLU A 69 -6.11 14.91 -5.99
N LEU A 70 -6.69 13.86 -5.40
CA LEU A 70 -6.07 13.07 -4.34
C LEU A 70 -5.36 11.83 -4.86
N VAL A 71 -5.81 11.26 -5.99
CA VAL A 71 -5.24 10.01 -6.55
C VAL A 71 -3.74 10.10 -6.75
N LYS A 72 -3.27 11.16 -7.43
CA LYS A 72 -1.84 11.36 -7.68
C LYS A 72 -1.06 11.51 -6.38
N LYS A 73 -1.57 12.30 -5.43
CA LYS A 73 -0.92 12.53 -4.13
C LYS A 73 -0.82 11.23 -3.31
N ALA A 74 -1.89 10.44 -3.30
CA ALA A 74 -1.92 9.14 -2.61
C ALA A 74 -0.88 8.17 -3.22
N PHE A 75 -0.77 8.15 -4.54
CA PHE A 75 0.23 7.34 -5.24
C PHE A 75 1.66 7.78 -4.93
N GLU A 76 1.94 9.09 -4.99
CA GLU A 76 3.26 9.65 -4.66
C GLU A 76 3.64 9.34 -3.20
N GLN A 77 2.69 9.47 -2.26
CA GLN A 77 2.90 9.10 -0.86
C GLN A 77 3.20 7.60 -0.68
N THR A 78 2.50 6.74 -1.41
CA THR A 78 2.80 5.30 -1.42
C THR A 78 4.23 5.01 -1.88
N LEU A 79 4.69 5.64 -2.96
CA LEU A 79 6.06 5.46 -3.46
C LEU A 79 7.10 5.93 -2.43
N GLU A 80 6.85 7.08 -1.79
CA GLU A 80 7.73 7.62 -0.74
C GLU A 80 7.82 6.68 0.47
N GLU A 81 6.69 6.20 0.98
CA GLU A 81 6.63 5.28 2.13
C GLU A 81 7.31 3.93 1.86
N LEU A 82 7.24 3.45 0.62
CA LEU A 82 7.86 2.19 0.18
C LEU A 82 9.33 2.35 -0.26
N ASP A 83 9.82 3.59 -0.41
CA ASP A 83 11.14 3.93 -0.98
C ASP A 83 11.30 3.32 -2.39
N LEU A 84 10.29 3.50 -3.27
CA LEU A 84 10.22 2.96 -4.61
C LEU A 84 10.04 4.06 -5.67
N GLU A 85 10.58 3.84 -6.88
CA GLU A 85 10.38 4.72 -8.02
C GLU A 85 9.09 4.41 -8.81
N TYR A 86 8.59 3.17 -8.74
CA TYR A 86 7.37 2.74 -9.43
C TYR A 86 6.72 1.55 -8.74
N LEU A 87 5.42 1.37 -9.01
CA LEU A 87 4.65 0.14 -8.76
C LEU A 87 4.38 -0.57 -10.08
N ASP A 88 4.24 -1.90 -10.03
CA ASP A 88 3.88 -2.71 -11.19
C ASP A 88 2.36 -2.68 -11.44
N LEU A 89 1.57 -2.54 -10.37
CA LEU A 89 0.12 -2.43 -10.44
C LEU A 89 -0.42 -1.57 -9.29
N TYR A 90 -1.31 -0.65 -9.62
CA TYR A 90 -2.05 0.15 -8.64
C TYR A 90 -3.54 0.02 -8.88
N LEU A 91 -4.26 -0.52 -7.90
CA LEU A 91 -5.68 -0.86 -8.00
C LEU A 91 -6.55 0.09 -7.15
N ILE A 92 -7.81 0.24 -7.50
CA ILE A 92 -8.83 0.78 -6.59
C ILE A 92 -9.17 -0.33 -5.59
N HIS A 93 -9.01 -0.06 -4.28
CA HIS A 93 -9.17 -1.10 -3.25
C HIS A 93 -10.62 -1.55 -3.13
N TRP A 94 -11.56 -0.60 -2.98
CA TRP A 94 -13.00 -0.84 -2.99
C TRP A 94 -13.70 0.16 -3.93
N PRO A 95 -14.81 -0.21 -4.56
CA PRO A 95 -15.54 0.67 -5.47
C PRO A 95 -16.42 1.69 -4.72
N VAL A 96 -15.99 2.13 -3.55
CA VAL A 96 -16.71 3.06 -2.67
C VAL A 96 -15.76 4.14 -2.19
N ALA A 97 -16.09 5.41 -2.46
CA ALA A 97 -15.33 6.53 -1.96
C ALA A 97 -15.79 6.94 -0.55
N PHE A 98 -14.83 7.30 0.30
CA PHE A 98 -15.08 7.91 1.60
C PHE A 98 -14.91 9.43 1.51
N ASP A 99 -15.78 10.17 2.22
CA ASP A 99 -15.65 11.63 2.32
C ASP A 99 -14.59 12.00 3.36
N GLY A 100 -13.35 12.04 2.92
CA GLY A 100 -12.19 12.28 3.76
C GLY A 100 -11.04 12.94 3.01
N ASP A 101 -9.88 12.90 3.63
CA ASP A 101 -8.62 13.38 3.08
C ASP A 101 -7.52 12.31 3.24
N LEU A 102 -6.31 12.60 2.76
CA LEU A 102 -5.18 11.66 2.81
C LEU A 102 -4.79 11.23 4.23
N ASN A 103 -5.11 12.01 5.25
CA ASN A 103 -4.72 11.76 6.64
C ASN A 103 -5.79 10.97 7.41
N THR A 104 -7.03 10.93 6.89
CA THR A 104 -8.17 10.29 7.55
C THR A 104 -8.58 9.04 6.80
N LEU A 105 -7.96 7.91 7.14
CA LEU A 105 -8.21 6.64 6.43
C LEU A 105 -9.65 6.13 6.61
N LEU A 106 -10.25 6.35 7.77
CA LEU A 106 -11.63 5.96 8.09
C LEU A 106 -12.36 7.17 8.67
N PRO A 107 -12.99 8.01 7.83
CA PRO A 107 -13.77 9.14 8.28
C PRO A 107 -15.09 8.65 8.91
N VAL A 108 -15.18 8.67 10.23
CA VAL A 108 -16.35 8.22 10.99
C VAL A 108 -17.02 9.39 11.68
N GLU A 109 -18.35 9.43 11.59
CA GLU A 109 -19.19 10.37 12.31
C GLU A 109 -20.41 9.62 12.86
N ASN A 110 -20.67 9.72 14.18
CA ASN A 110 -21.73 8.97 14.87
C ASN A 110 -21.66 7.45 14.59
N ASP A 111 -20.45 6.85 14.66
CA ASP A 111 -20.17 5.42 14.40
C ASP A 111 -20.48 4.95 12.97
N VAL A 112 -20.66 5.87 12.02
CA VAL A 112 -20.91 5.56 10.60
C VAL A 112 -19.80 6.13 9.73
N VAL A 113 -19.31 5.33 8.78
CA VAL A 113 -18.33 5.81 7.79
C VAL A 113 -18.98 6.79 6.83
N LYS A 114 -18.37 7.95 6.65
CA LYS A 114 -18.83 8.99 5.73
C LYS A 114 -18.48 8.60 4.29
N LEU A 115 -19.50 8.46 3.45
CA LEU A 115 -19.33 8.14 2.02
C LEU A 115 -19.33 9.40 1.16
N ASP A 116 -18.48 9.43 0.15
CA ASP A 116 -18.54 10.39 -0.94
C ASP A 116 -19.33 9.78 -2.11
N LEU A 117 -20.64 10.07 -2.12
CA LEU A 117 -21.56 9.53 -3.14
C LEU A 117 -21.41 10.21 -4.51
N GLN A 118 -20.59 11.24 -4.64
CA GLN A 118 -20.35 11.94 -5.92
C GLN A 118 -19.14 11.38 -6.67
N THR A 119 -18.18 10.81 -5.94
CA THR A 119 -16.93 10.32 -6.52
C THR A 119 -16.89 8.79 -6.65
N SER A 120 -17.84 8.08 -6.06
CA SER A 120 -17.94 6.61 -6.13
C SER A 120 -18.42 6.11 -7.49
#